data_0ab9e1b80c70498fc02dea04248ca5e1
#
_entry.id   0ab9e1b80c70498fc02dea04248ca5e1
#
_cell.length_a   1.000
_cell.length_b   1.000
_cell.length_c   1.000
_cell.angle_alpha   90.00
_cell.angle_beta   90.00
_cell.angle_gamma   90.00
#
_symmetry.space_group_name_H-M   'P 1'
#
loop_
_entity.id
_entity.type
_entity.pdbx_description
1 polymer ?
#
loop_
_entity_poly.entity_id
_entity_poly.type
_entity_poly.pdbx_seq_one_letter_code
_entity_poly.pdbx_strand_id
1 'polypeptide(L)'
;MMGSPPPSCAIGSGAVAVSATAATRYLARQPILDVKGRVVAYELLFRNAPDVAFSGSGEMASRTMIDNTMIYGVGKLTAGLPAFINCTAETLLSEYIEMLPVPLTVLEVLEDVEASEEVVEACVKLQRRGYKIALDDFDYRPSLDPLIRIADFIKMDFRSTPSAERRRLIAALKAFKGAYLAEKVETREEY
;
A
#
# COMPACT_ATOMS: atom_id res chain seq x y z
N MET A 1 -3.89 68.52 -45.31
CA MET A 1 -4.81 67.75 -44.44
C MET A 1 -4.15 66.42 -44.12
N MET A 2 -3.58 66.35 -42.93
CA MET A 2 -2.90 65.13 -42.47
C MET A 2 -3.89 64.26 -41.70
N GLY A 3 -4.09 63.03 -42.17
CA GLY A 3 -4.95 62.03 -41.52
C GLY A 3 -4.24 61.40 -40.36
N SER A 4 -4.91 61.36 -39.20
CA SER A 4 -4.44 60.68 -37.99
C SER A 4 -4.42 59.12 -38.18
N PRO A 5 -3.42 58.43 -37.58
CA PRO A 5 -3.38 56.99 -37.66
C PRO A 5 -4.39 56.37 -36.67
N PRO A 6 -4.87 55.13 -36.96
CA PRO A 6 -5.82 54.43 -36.10
C PRO A 6 -5.16 53.93 -34.81
N PRO A 7 -5.94 53.69 -33.73
CA PRO A 7 -5.41 53.22 -32.43
C PRO A 7 -4.97 51.77 -32.54
N SER A 8 -3.75 51.51 -32.02
CA SER A 8 -3.21 50.16 -31.87
C SER A 8 -3.94 49.42 -30.75
N CYS A 9 -4.56 48.29 -31.08
CA CYS A 9 -5.14 47.35 -30.12
C CYS A 9 -4.00 46.54 -29.50
N ALA A 10 -3.66 46.85 -28.23
CA ALA A 10 -2.73 46.06 -27.44
C ALA A 10 -3.47 44.84 -26.92
N ILE A 11 -3.17 43.67 -27.49
CA ILE A 11 -3.60 42.37 -26.93
C ILE A 11 -2.70 42.10 -25.75
N GLY A 12 -3.21 42.30 -24.53
CA GLY A 12 -2.57 41.87 -23.30
C GLY A 12 -2.52 40.34 -23.21
N SER A 13 -1.36 39.74 -23.46
CA SER A 13 -1.09 38.36 -23.16
C SER A 13 -0.97 38.19 -21.64
N GLY A 14 -2.09 37.89 -20.97
CA GLY A 14 -2.10 37.41 -19.60
C GLY A 14 -1.50 36.02 -19.55
N ALA A 15 -0.20 35.89 -19.32
CA ALA A 15 0.43 34.64 -18.96
C ALA A 15 -0.05 34.29 -17.56
N VAL A 16 -0.99 33.35 -17.46
CA VAL A 16 -1.31 32.67 -16.20
C VAL A 16 -0.14 31.74 -15.90
N ALA A 17 0.76 32.20 -15.03
CA ALA A 17 1.80 31.35 -14.46
C ALA A 17 1.11 30.33 -13.54
N VAL A 18 0.83 29.13 -14.04
CA VAL A 18 0.49 27.98 -13.22
C VAL A 18 1.81 27.50 -12.61
N SER A 19 2.14 28.02 -11.43
CA SER A 19 3.21 27.47 -10.62
C SER A 19 2.74 26.17 -10.01
N ALA A 20 2.84 25.09 -10.76
CA ALA A 20 2.82 23.74 -10.22
C ALA A 20 4.21 23.49 -9.63
N THR A 21 4.39 23.75 -8.35
CA THR A 21 5.48 23.12 -7.60
C THR A 21 5.23 21.63 -7.63
N ALA A 22 5.86 20.93 -8.56
CA ALA A 22 5.87 19.48 -8.62
C ALA A 22 6.59 19.00 -7.36
N ALA A 23 5.83 18.68 -6.32
CA ALA A 23 6.37 18.02 -5.15
C ALA A 23 6.96 16.69 -5.61
N THR A 24 8.29 16.55 -5.51
CA THR A 24 8.95 15.29 -5.81
C THR A 24 8.46 14.25 -4.81
N ARG A 25 7.90 13.17 -5.31
CA ARG A 25 7.36 12.07 -4.50
C ARG A 25 8.24 10.85 -4.71
N TYR A 26 8.47 10.12 -3.65
CA TYR A 26 9.32 8.95 -3.67
C TYR A 26 8.49 7.69 -3.43
N LEU A 27 8.72 6.69 -4.28
CA LEU A 27 8.21 5.35 -4.08
C LEU A 27 9.39 4.45 -3.71
N ALA A 28 9.41 3.97 -2.48
CA ALA A 28 10.36 2.96 -2.06
C ALA A 28 9.76 1.56 -2.25
N ARG A 29 10.61 0.56 -2.43
CA ARG A 29 10.23 -0.84 -2.42
C ARG A 29 11.09 -1.61 -1.45
N GLN A 30 10.48 -2.43 -0.61
CA GLN A 30 11.15 -3.32 0.31
C GLN A 30 10.99 -4.77 -0.17
N PRO A 31 12.09 -5.53 -0.35
CA PRO A 31 11.99 -6.91 -0.82
C PRO A 31 11.44 -7.82 0.28
N ILE A 32 10.55 -8.73 -0.11
CA ILE A 32 10.06 -9.84 0.71
C ILE A 32 10.78 -11.09 0.25
N LEU A 33 11.43 -11.78 1.18
CA LEU A 33 12.27 -12.94 0.91
C LEU A 33 11.57 -14.24 1.32
N ASP A 34 11.83 -15.31 0.57
CA ASP A 34 11.47 -16.67 0.99
C ASP A 34 12.54 -17.22 1.96
N VAL A 35 12.26 -18.36 2.59
CA VAL A 35 13.18 -19.06 3.50
C VAL A 35 14.52 -19.49 2.87
N LYS A 36 14.72 -19.25 1.59
CA LYS A 36 15.99 -19.51 0.86
C LYS A 36 16.71 -18.20 0.51
N GLY A 37 16.23 -17.05 0.99
CA GLY A 37 16.79 -15.74 0.71
C GLY A 37 16.50 -15.21 -0.71
N ARG A 38 15.53 -15.77 -1.42
CA ARG A 38 15.15 -15.30 -2.74
C ARG A 38 14.02 -14.28 -2.62
N VAL A 39 14.12 -13.19 -3.38
CA VAL A 39 13.03 -12.19 -3.45
C VAL A 39 11.82 -12.82 -4.13
N VAL A 40 10.68 -12.84 -3.46
CA VAL A 40 9.41 -13.41 -3.94
C VAL A 40 8.31 -12.36 -4.11
N ALA A 41 8.45 -11.21 -3.49
CA ALA A 41 7.53 -10.08 -3.61
C ALA A 41 8.25 -8.78 -3.19
N TYR A 42 7.56 -7.66 -3.33
CA TYR A 42 7.98 -6.37 -2.80
C TYR A 42 6.83 -5.71 -2.05
N GLU A 43 7.12 -5.07 -0.94
CA GLU A 43 6.24 -4.07 -0.36
C GLU A 43 6.53 -2.72 -1.00
N LEU A 44 5.49 -1.99 -1.42
CA LEU A 44 5.58 -0.66 -2.00
C LEU A 44 5.25 0.39 -0.94
N LEU A 45 6.23 1.25 -0.65
CA LEU A 45 6.13 2.27 0.39
C LEU A 45 6.17 3.66 -0.23
N PHE A 46 5.16 4.46 0.07
CA PHE A 46 5.14 5.86 -0.32
C PHE A 46 5.93 6.71 0.67
N ARG A 47 6.76 7.65 0.15
CA ARG A 47 7.55 8.56 0.96
C ARG A 47 7.52 9.98 0.40
N ASN A 48 7.44 10.97 1.29
CA ASN A 48 7.51 12.40 0.91
C ASN A 48 8.94 12.86 0.59
N ALA A 49 9.94 12.17 1.19
CA ALA A 49 11.36 12.41 0.97
C ALA A 49 12.11 11.07 1.10
N PRO A 50 13.37 10.95 0.57
CA PRO A 50 14.12 9.70 0.60
C PRO A 50 14.27 9.09 1.99
N ASP A 51 14.41 9.93 3.02
CA ASP A 51 14.73 9.50 4.39
C ASP A 51 13.60 9.78 5.40
N VAL A 52 12.40 10.19 4.93
CA VAL A 52 11.30 10.58 5.82
C VAL A 52 10.06 9.75 5.50
N ALA A 53 9.49 9.11 6.51
CA ALA A 53 8.19 8.46 6.39
C ALA A 53 7.10 9.46 5.99
N PHE A 54 6.04 8.99 5.34
CA PHE A 54 4.93 9.83 4.93
C PHE A 54 4.25 10.47 6.14
N SER A 55 4.05 11.80 6.10
CA SER A 55 3.42 12.58 7.19
C SER A 55 1.98 13.01 6.90
N GLY A 56 1.37 12.50 5.82
CA GLY A 56 -0.03 12.74 5.46
C GLY A 56 -0.99 11.71 6.10
N SER A 57 -2.29 11.83 5.81
CA SER A 57 -3.25 10.79 6.20
C SER A 57 -2.95 9.47 5.47
N GLY A 58 -3.22 8.32 6.11
CA GLY A 58 -3.04 6.99 5.51
C GLY A 58 -3.80 6.84 4.18
N GLU A 59 -5.00 7.43 4.09
CA GLU A 59 -5.80 7.48 2.88
C GLU A 59 -5.09 8.17 1.71
N MET A 60 -4.52 9.36 1.94
CA MET A 60 -3.79 10.09 0.89
C MET A 60 -2.55 9.30 0.44
N ALA A 61 -1.89 8.59 1.35
CA ALA A 61 -0.77 7.72 1.04
C ALA A 61 -1.21 6.56 0.15
N SER A 62 -2.25 5.83 0.54
CA SER A 62 -2.78 4.68 -0.21
C SER A 62 -3.27 5.09 -1.60
N ARG A 63 -4.06 6.17 -1.70
CA ARG A 63 -4.53 6.68 -2.99
C ARG A 63 -3.38 7.10 -3.90
N THR A 64 -2.40 7.84 -3.37
CA THR A 64 -1.24 8.26 -4.15
C THR A 64 -0.38 7.05 -4.57
N MET A 65 -0.30 6.01 -3.74
CA MET A 65 0.37 4.76 -4.07
C MET A 65 -0.31 4.09 -5.27
N ILE A 66 -1.64 3.98 -5.25
CA ILE A 66 -2.40 3.39 -6.35
C ILE A 66 -2.17 4.20 -7.64
N ASP A 67 -2.31 5.53 -7.59
CA ASP A 67 -2.11 6.41 -8.75
C ASP A 67 -0.71 6.24 -9.36
N ASN A 68 0.36 6.26 -8.53
CA ASN A 68 1.72 6.06 -9.02
C ASN A 68 1.95 4.64 -9.55
N THR A 69 1.38 3.64 -8.89
CA THR A 69 1.46 2.25 -9.31
C THR A 69 0.78 2.05 -10.67
N MET A 70 -0.32 2.75 -10.92
CA MET A 70 -1.00 2.75 -12.22
C MET A 70 -0.16 3.44 -13.31
N ILE A 71 0.45 4.61 -13.01
CA ILE A 71 1.26 5.36 -13.98
C ILE A 71 2.51 4.57 -14.40
N TYR A 72 3.23 3.99 -13.44
CA TYR A 72 4.48 3.27 -13.72
C TYR A 72 4.30 1.79 -14.02
N GLY A 73 3.19 1.20 -13.59
CA GLY A 73 2.85 -0.21 -13.69
C GLY A 73 3.51 -1.07 -12.58
N VAL A 74 2.70 -1.84 -11.84
CA VAL A 74 3.17 -2.73 -10.76
C VAL A 74 4.32 -3.59 -11.23
N GLY A 75 4.17 -4.26 -12.36
CA GLY A 75 5.18 -5.21 -12.88
C GLY A 75 6.53 -4.58 -13.16
N LYS A 76 6.58 -3.30 -13.57
CA LYS A 76 7.85 -2.58 -13.77
C LYS A 76 8.50 -2.23 -12.43
N LEU A 77 7.71 -1.81 -11.45
CA LEU A 77 8.20 -1.46 -10.12
C LEU A 77 8.76 -2.66 -9.37
N THR A 78 8.21 -3.85 -9.59
CA THR A 78 8.52 -5.08 -8.84
C THR A 78 9.26 -6.14 -9.67
N ALA A 79 9.70 -5.80 -10.87
CA ALA A 79 10.32 -6.77 -11.81
C ALA A 79 9.43 -8.00 -12.10
N GLY A 80 8.12 -7.80 -12.17
CA GLY A 80 7.13 -8.84 -12.44
C GLY A 80 6.71 -9.68 -11.24
N LEU A 81 7.23 -9.38 -10.03
CA LEU A 81 6.84 -10.04 -8.79
C LEU A 81 5.61 -9.36 -8.16
N PRO A 82 4.88 -10.04 -7.26
CA PRO A 82 3.80 -9.44 -6.51
C PRO A 82 4.22 -8.21 -5.70
N ALA A 83 3.31 -7.25 -5.58
CA ALA A 83 3.44 -6.07 -4.74
C ALA A 83 2.46 -6.13 -3.58
N PHE A 84 2.95 -5.91 -2.37
CA PHE A 84 2.13 -5.64 -1.21
C PHE A 84 1.85 -4.14 -1.17
N ILE A 85 0.58 -3.77 -1.05
CA ILE A 85 0.10 -2.39 -1.13
C ILE A 85 -0.77 -2.08 0.07
N ASN A 86 -0.33 -1.11 0.88
CA ASN A 86 -1.02 -0.65 2.07
C ASN A 86 -2.39 -0.07 1.77
N CYS A 87 -3.40 -0.56 2.45
CA CYS A 87 -4.80 -0.22 2.27
C CYS A 87 -5.43 0.20 3.60
N THR A 88 -5.91 1.44 3.65
CA THR A 88 -6.84 1.88 4.70
C THR A 88 -8.23 1.31 4.47
N ALA A 89 -9.11 1.39 5.47
CA ALA A 89 -10.52 1.00 5.32
C ALA A 89 -11.18 1.68 4.12
N GLU A 90 -10.97 2.99 3.94
CA GLU A 90 -11.51 3.76 2.84
C GLU A 90 -11.00 3.29 1.49
N THR A 91 -9.70 2.93 1.41
CA THR A 91 -9.11 2.38 0.20
C THR A 91 -9.73 1.02 -0.16
N LEU A 92 -9.93 0.14 0.84
CA LEU A 92 -10.56 -1.18 0.65
C LEU A 92 -12.01 -1.08 0.17
N LEU A 93 -12.71 -0.04 0.60
CA LEU A 93 -14.10 0.23 0.21
C LEU A 93 -14.23 0.96 -1.13
N SER A 94 -13.12 1.48 -1.67
CA SER A 94 -13.12 2.25 -2.92
C SER A 94 -13.03 1.37 -4.16
N GLU A 95 -13.59 1.85 -5.27
CA GLU A 95 -13.44 1.19 -6.58
C GLU A 95 -12.02 1.31 -7.16
N TYR A 96 -11.18 2.22 -6.64
CA TYR A 96 -9.82 2.44 -7.13
C TYR A 96 -8.93 1.18 -7.01
N ILE A 97 -9.16 0.38 -5.99
CA ILE A 97 -8.40 -0.86 -5.77
C ILE A 97 -8.56 -1.84 -6.94
N GLU A 98 -9.73 -1.85 -7.55
CA GLU A 98 -10.05 -2.73 -8.67
C GLU A 98 -9.27 -2.38 -9.95
N MET A 99 -8.59 -1.23 -9.99
CA MET A 99 -7.70 -0.84 -11.10
C MET A 99 -6.32 -1.51 -11.01
N LEU A 100 -5.95 -2.05 -9.85
CA LEU A 100 -4.67 -2.74 -9.67
C LEU A 100 -4.68 -4.12 -10.35
N PRO A 101 -3.55 -4.56 -10.95
CA PRO A 101 -3.48 -5.86 -11.61
C PRO A 101 -3.53 -7.01 -10.60
N VAL A 102 -4.63 -7.74 -10.58
CA VAL A 102 -4.91 -8.85 -9.66
C VAL A 102 -3.74 -9.82 -9.46
N PRO A 103 -3.08 -10.35 -10.52
CA PRO A 103 -2.03 -11.35 -10.34
C PRO A 103 -0.76 -10.82 -9.64
N LEU A 104 -0.62 -9.49 -9.59
CA LEU A 104 0.57 -8.82 -9.07
C LEU A 104 0.28 -8.00 -7.81
N THR A 105 -0.89 -8.16 -7.19
CA THR A 105 -1.27 -7.31 -6.05
C THR A 105 -1.70 -8.15 -4.86
N VAL A 106 -1.08 -7.85 -3.71
CA VAL A 106 -1.51 -8.27 -2.38
C VAL A 106 -1.98 -7.01 -1.65
N LEU A 107 -3.21 -7.02 -1.17
CA LEU A 107 -3.81 -5.92 -0.43
C LEU A 107 -3.48 -6.08 1.05
N GLU A 108 -2.79 -5.11 1.59
CA GLU A 108 -2.28 -5.11 2.95
C GLU A 108 -3.19 -4.26 3.85
N VAL A 109 -3.98 -4.91 4.67
CA VAL A 109 -4.90 -4.27 5.62
C VAL A 109 -4.10 -3.78 6.80
N LEU A 110 -4.05 -2.45 6.99
CA LEU A 110 -3.29 -1.81 8.06
C LEU A 110 -3.85 -2.15 9.45
N GLU A 111 -3.02 -2.07 10.47
CA GLU A 111 -3.33 -2.44 11.87
C GLU A 111 -4.44 -1.59 12.51
N ASP A 112 -4.65 -0.35 12.02
CA ASP A 112 -5.69 0.58 12.48
C ASP A 112 -7.05 0.37 11.80
N VAL A 113 -7.12 -0.53 10.81
CA VAL A 113 -8.38 -0.85 10.13
C VAL A 113 -9.27 -1.72 11.03
N GLU A 114 -10.45 -1.21 11.35
CA GLU A 114 -11.47 -1.98 12.06
C GLU A 114 -12.09 -3.05 11.15
N ALA A 115 -12.23 -4.28 11.66
CA ALA A 115 -12.89 -5.37 10.96
C ALA A 115 -14.43 -5.21 11.01
N SER A 116 -14.94 -4.07 10.53
CA SER A 116 -16.36 -3.85 10.37
C SER A 116 -16.96 -4.81 9.34
N GLU A 117 -18.25 -5.02 9.36
CA GLU A 117 -18.96 -5.87 8.40
C GLU A 117 -18.66 -5.43 6.96
N GLU A 118 -18.70 -4.11 6.70
CA GLU A 118 -18.43 -3.52 5.40
C GLU A 118 -17.01 -3.80 4.90
N VAL A 119 -15.99 -3.67 5.76
CA VAL A 119 -14.58 -3.95 5.43
C VAL A 119 -14.39 -5.43 5.15
N VAL A 120 -14.96 -6.30 5.98
CA VAL A 120 -14.86 -7.76 5.78
C VAL A 120 -15.53 -8.16 4.46
N GLU A 121 -16.72 -7.65 4.15
CA GLU A 121 -17.40 -7.91 2.88
C GLU A 121 -16.60 -7.42 1.68
N ALA A 122 -16.00 -6.22 1.76
CA ALA A 122 -15.13 -5.69 0.72
C ALA A 122 -13.91 -6.61 0.49
N CYS A 123 -13.23 -7.04 1.56
CA CYS A 123 -12.11 -7.97 1.47
C CYS A 123 -12.53 -9.31 0.84
N VAL A 124 -13.67 -9.87 1.23
CA VAL A 124 -14.22 -11.10 0.62
C VAL A 124 -14.50 -10.90 -0.88
N LYS A 125 -15.09 -9.75 -1.26
CA LYS A 125 -15.35 -9.42 -2.67
C LYS A 125 -14.05 -9.34 -3.46
N LEU A 126 -13.03 -8.66 -2.92
CA LEU A 126 -11.72 -8.51 -3.56
C LEU A 126 -11.01 -9.87 -3.68
N GLN A 127 -11.07 -10.71 -2.64
CA GLN A 127 -10.51 -12.06 -2.69
C GLN A 127 -11.19 -12.94 -3.75
N ARG A 128 -12.51 -12.85 -3.90
CA ARG A 128 -13.25 -13.55 -4.97
C ARG A 128 -12.83 -13.12 -6.37
N ARG A 129 -12.33 -11.89 -6.52
CA ARG A 129 -11.74 -11.38 -7.77
C ARG A 129 -10.31 -11.85 -8.00
N GLY A 130 -9.70 -12.49 -7.00
CA GLY A 130 -8.37 -13.07 -7.07
C GLY A 130 -7.27 -12.25 -6.42
N TYR A 131 -7.59 -11.13 -5.75
CA TYR A 131 -6.63 -10.44 -4.89
C TYR A 131 -6.29 -11.30 -3.68
N LYS A 132 -5.07 -11.15 -3.19
CA LYS A 132 -4.65 -11.71 -1.91
C LYS A 132 -4.74 -10.66 -0.83
N ILE A 133 -5.02 -11.08 0.41
CA ILE A 133 -5.16 -10.24 1.58
C ILE A 133 -4.02 -10.53 2.55
N ALA A 134 -3.34 -9.48 3.01
CA ALA A 134 -2.38 -9.52 4.10
C ALA A 134 -2.89 -8.68 5.28
N LEU A 135 -2.60 -9.10 6.51
CA LEU A 135 -2.85 -8.31 7.72
C LEU A 135 -1.51 -7.79 8.22
N ASP A 136 -1.39 -6.45 8.36
CA ASP A 136 -0.17 -5.75 8.74
C ASP A 136 -0.02 -5.63 10.25
N ASP A 137 1.24 -5.56 10.72
CA ASP A 137 1.67 -5.35 12.13
C ASP A 137 0.71 -6.06 13.12
N PHE A 138 0.52 -7.37 12.89
CA PHE A 138 -0.59 -8.12 13.45
C PHE A 138 -0.49 -8.27 14.97
N ASP A 139 -1.46 -7.68 15.68
CA ASP A 139 -1.78 -7.92 17.09
C ASP A 139 -3.15 -8.57 17.21
N TYR A 140 -3.20 -9.78 17.82
CA TYR A 140 -4.43 -10.55 17.87
C TYR A 140 -5.50 -9.90 18.76
N ARG A 141 -6.64 -9.64 18.15
CA ARG A 141 -7.88 -9.24 18.83
C ARG A 141 -9.04 -10.09 18.30
N PRO A 142 -9.98 -10.56 19.14
CA PRO A 142 -11.10 -11.37 18.67
C PRO A 142 -11.93 -10.73 17.56
N SER A 143 -11.98 -9.40 17.51
CA SER A 143 -12.64 -8.64 16.43
C SER A 143 -12.03 -8.87 15.06
N LEU A 144 -10.77 -9.30 14.97
CA LEU A 144 -10.08 -9.60 13.72
C LEU A 144 -10.37 -11.00 13.16
N ASP A 145 -11.04 -11.88 13.92
CA ASP A 145 -11.35 -13.25 13.49
C ASP A 145 -11.96 -13.35 12.08
N PRO A 146 -12.88 -12.44 11.65
CA PRO A 146 -13.42 -12.48 10.30
C PRO A 146 -12.35 -12.24 9.23
N LEU A 147 -11.43 -11.30 9.44
CA LEU A 147 -10.32 -11.00 8.52
C LEU A 147 -9.27 -12.13 8.53
N ILE A 148 -8.94 -12.70 9.70
CA ILE A 148 -8.01 -13.82 9.83
C ILE A 148 -8.44 -15.02 8.99
N ARG A 149 -9.75 -15.29 8.91
CA ARG A 149 -10.30 -16.43 8.16
C ARG A 149 -10.11 -16.31 6.66
N ILE A 150 -10.01 -15.10 6.15
CA ILE A 150 -9.89 -14.81 4.72
C ILE A 150 -8.47 -14.35 4.34
N ALA A 151 -7.60 -14.05 5.30
CA ALA A 151 -6.25 -13.60 5.02
C ALA A 151 -5.41 -14.71 4.36
N ASP A 152 -4.59 -14.32 3.39
CA ASP A 152 -3.56 -15.16 2.77
C ASP A 152 -2.24 -15.03 3.54
N PHE A 153 -2.00 -13.85 4.15
CA PHE A 153 -0.77 -13.54 4.88
C PHE A 153 -1.08 -12.84 6.21
N ILE A 154 -0.26 -13.12 7.21
CA ILE A 154 -0.20 -12.37 8.48
C ILE A 154 1.25 -11.93 8.66
N LYS A 155 1.47 -10.62 8.79
CA LYS A 155 2.79 -10.01 9.04
C LYS A 155 3.00 -9.86 10.54
N MET A 156 4.17 -10.23 11.01
CA MET A 156 4.55 -10.17 12.43
C MET A 156 5.84 -9.37 12.58
N ASP A 157 5.77 -8.27 13.32
CA ASP A 157 6.95 -7.48 13.69
C ASP A 157 7.81 -8.22 14.72
N PHE A 158 9.04 -8.57 14.32
CA PHE A 158 9.98 -9.30 15.17
C PHE A 158 10.61 -8.41 16.25
N ARG A 159 10.58 -7.09 16.10
CA ARG A 159 11.10 -6.16 17.09
C ARG A 159 10.11 -5.93 18.24
N SER A 160 8.83 -5.74 17.91
CA SER A 160 7.78 -5.49 18.89
C SER A 160 7.27 -6.76 19.57
N THR A 161 7.33 -7.92 18.89
CA THR A 161 6.74 -9.18 19.37
C THR A 161 7.84 -10.20 19.74
N PRO A 162 8.07 -10.47 21.04
CA PRO A 162 9.05 -11.46 21.50
C PRO A 162 8.78 -12.87 20.97
N SER A 163 9.83 -13.68 20.79
CA SER A 163 9.71 -15.02 20.15
C SER A 163 8.74 -15.98 20.88
N ALA A 164 8.63 -15.85 22.20
CA ALA A 164 7.67 -16.65 22.98
C ALA A 164 6.22 -16.26 22.68
N GLU A 165 5.98 -14.98 22.46
CA GLU A 165 4.67 -14.45 22.12
C GLU A 165 4.29 -14.80 20.70
N ARG A 166 5.20 -14.66 19.74
CA ARG A 166 4.98 -15.11 18.34
C ARG A 166 4.55 -16.57 18.29
N ARG A 167 5.22 -17.46 19.05
CA ARG A 167 4.83 -18.88 19.13
C ARG A 167 3.44 -19.08 19.71
N ARG A 168 3.05 -18.29 20.72
CA ARG A 168 1.70 -18.33 21.30
C ARG A 168 0.64 -17.87 20.31
N LEU A 169 0.91 -16.77 19.59
CA LEU A 169 0.03 -16.23 18.55
C LEU A 169 -0.18 -17.27 17.45
N ILE A 170 0.88 -17.83 16.88
CA ILE A 170 0.79 -18.88 15.84
C ILE A 170 -0.02 -20.08 16.36
N ALA A 171 0.19 -20.50 17.60
CA ALA A 171 -0.57 -21.61 18.18
C ALA A 171 -2.05 -21.27 18.43
N ALA A 172 -2.37 -20.01 18.70
CA ALA A 172 -3.74 -19.52 18.87
C ALA A 172 -4.51 -19.39 17.54
N LEU A 173 -3.82 -19.01 16.49
CA LEU A 173 -4.40 -18.77 15.16
C LEU A 173 -4.67 -20.05 14.36
N LYS A 174 -5.30 -21.06 14.98
CA LYS A 174 -5.57 -22.38 14.36
C LYS A 174 -6.47 -22.31 13.12
N ALA A 175 -7.29 -21.27 13.01
CA ALA A 175 -8.19 -21.05 11.86
C ALA A 175 -7.45 -20.48 10.64
N PHE A 176 -6.31 -19.84 10.84
CA PHE A 176 -5.50 -19.28 9.77
C PHE A 176 -4.85 -20.39 8.94
N LYS A 177 -4.97 -20.27 7.61
CA LYS A 177 -4.45 -21.26 6.65
C LYS A 177 -3.39 -20.69 5.72
N GLY A 178 -3.14 -19.39 5.82
CA GLY A 178 -2.17 -18.67 5.00
C GLY A 178 -0.72 -18.78 5.49
N ALA A 179 0.11 -17.89 5.03
CA ALA A 179 1.53 -17.82 5.38
C ALA A 179 1.80 -16.68 6.36
N TYR A 180 2.76 -16.91 7.26
CA TYR A 180 3.28 -15.86 8.13
C TYR A 180 4.47 -15.17 7.45
N LEU A 181 4.53 -13.85 7.55
CA LEU A 181 5.65 -13.02 7.11
C LEU A 181 6.31 -12.39 8.34
N ALA A 182 7.62 -12.56 8.45
CA ALA A 182 8.41 -11.88 9.47
C ALA A 182 8.82 -10.50 8.97
N GLU A 183 8.59 -9.48 9.79
CA GLU A 183 9.01 -8.12 9.51
C GLU A 183 10.11 -7.67 10.46
N LYS A 184 10.85 -6.66 10.03
CA LYS A 184 11.91 -6.02 10.82
C LYS A 184 12.94 -7.04 11.34
N VAL A 185 13.20 -8.11 10.56
CA VAL A 185 14.24 -9.09 10.82
C VAL A 185 15.59 -8.40 10.62
N GLU A 186 16.41 -8.32 11.67
CA GLU A 186 17.68 -7.58 11.65
C GLU A 186 18.89 -8.50 11.68
N THR A 187 18.74 -9.73 12.18
CA THR A 187 19.85 -10.67 12.36
C THR A 187 19.63 -11.97 11.59
N ARG A 188 20.72 -12.72 11.38
CA ARG A 188 20.64 -14.04 10.73
C ARG A 188 19.99 -15.09 11.62
N GLU A 189 20.08 -14.92 12.95
CA GLU A 189 19.47 -15.79 13.92
C GLU A 189 17.94 -15.66 13.96
N GLU A 190 17.43 -14.47 13.58
CA GLU A 190 15.98 -14.24 13.43
C GLU A 190 15.45 -14.74 12.09
N TYR A 191 16.29 -14.82 11.07
CA TYR A 191 15.96 -15.34 9.75
C TYR A 191 15.94 -16.86 9.73
#